data_9ac2851b07dab3fa9759cc2541220ee3
#
_entry.id   9ac2851b07dab3fa9759cc2541220ee3
#
_cell.length_a   1.000
_cell.length_b   1.000
_cell.length_c   1.000
_cell.angle_alpha   90.00
_cell.angle_beta   90.00
_cell.angle_gamma   90.00
#
_symmetry.space_group_name_H-M   'P 1'
#
loop_
_entity.id
_entity.type
_entity.pdbx_description
1 polymer ?
#
loop_
_entity_poly.entity_id
_entity_poly.type
_entity_poly.pdbx_seq_one_letter_code
_entity_poly.pdbx_strand_id
1 'polypeptide(L)'
;MGTQNGVMIVMSNPTEGNETAFTEWCETVHVPEVLTVPGVVSARRFAVAQIDLPEVEGIESPPLPAHRYLVIYELDRPGNDVMAELGNRSVSGEMSLHESLDMSTIGLSAWDPITAGT
;
A
#
# COMPACT_ATOMS: atom_id res chain seq x y z
N MET A 1 -5.61 1.04 27.97
CA MET A 1 -5.39 0.07 27.28
C MET A 1 -5.24 0.33 25.88
N GLY A 2 -4.24 0.09 25.31
CA GLY A 2 -4.05 0.33 23.92
C GLY A 2 -4.80 -0.69 23.07
N THR A 3 -5.58 -0.22 22.14
CA THR A 3 -6.13 -1.09 21.13
C THR A 3 -5.03 -1.41 20.14
N GLN A 4 -4.89 -2.66 19.79
CA GLN A 4 -3.95 -3.05 18.74
C GLN A 4 -4.59 -2.70 17.41
N ASN A 5 -3.98 -1.76 16.72
CA ASN A 5 -4.49 -1.28 15.45
C ASN A 5 -3.75 -1.96 14.31
N GLY A 6 -4.45 -2.19 13.23
CA GLY A 6 -3.90 -2.84 12.07
C GLY A 6 -3.28 -1.89 11.08
N VAL A 7 -2.90 -2.43 9.96
CA VAL A 7 -2.35 -1.68 8.84
C VAL A 7 -3.08 -2.06 7.56
N MET A 8 -3.09 -1.14 6.61
CA MET A 8 -3.54 -1.39 5.27
C MET A 8 -2.32 -1.30 4.36
N ILE A 9 -2.14 -2.28 3.49
CA ILE A 9 -1.02 -2.29 2.56
C ILE A 9 -1.57 -2.19 1.15
N VAL A 10 -1.09 -1.21 0.41
CA VAL A 10 -1.45 -1.01 -0.99
C VAL A 10 -0.20 -1.24 -1.82
N MET A 11 -0.23 -2.26 -2.65
CA MET A 11 0.87 -2.58 -3.55
C MET A 11 0.49 -2.17 -4.96
N SER A 12 1.44 -1.62 -5.70
CA SER A 12 1.15 -1.10 -7.03
C SER A 12 2.41 -1.01 -7.89
N ASN A 13 2.17 -0.88 -9.17
CA ASN A 13 3.23 -0.60 -10.14
C ASN A 13 2.80 0.58 -11.00
N PRO A 14 3.75 1.39 -11.47
CA PRO A 14 3.44 2.40 -12.48
C PRO A 14 3.22 1.73 -13.83
N THR A 15 2.51 2.42 -14.71
CA THR A 15 2.48 2.01 -16.10
C THR A 15 3.87 2.20 -16.71
N GLU A 16 4.17 1.44 -17.75
CA GLU A 16 5.50 1.46 -18.35
C GLU A 16 5.90 2.87 -18.78
N GLY A 17 7.09 3.28 -18.37
CA GLY A 17 7.64 4.60 -18.72
C GLY A 17 7.14 5.75 -17.86
N ASN A 18 6.26 5.48 -16.90
CA ASN A 18 5.63 6.53 -16.10
C ASN A 18 6.04 6.52 -14.62
N GLU A 19 7.22 5.99 -14.30
CA GLU A 19 7.68 5.90 -12.91
C GLU A 19 7.74 7.26 -12.23
N THR A 20 8.27 8.26 -12.92
CA THR A 20 8.41 9.61 -12.34
C THR A 20 7.05 10.23 -12.08
N ALA A 21 6.14 10.14 -13.05
CA ALA A 21 4.79 10.68 -12.89
C ALA A 21 4.02 9.95 -11.78
N PHE A 22 4.20 8.64 -11.69
CA PHE A 22 3.58 7.83 -10.65
C PHE A 22 4.07 8.24 -9.26
N THR A 23 5.38 8.39 -9.09
CA THR A 23 5.96 8.78 -7.81
C THR A 23 5.47 10.16 -7.40
N GLU A 24 5.47 11.12 -8.32
CA GLU A 24 5.01 12.46 -8.05
C GLU A 24 3.52 12.47 -7.66
N TRP A 25 2.69 11.76 -8.40
CA TRP A 25 1.28 11.66 -8.09
C TRP A 25 1.04 11.03 -6.71
N CYS A 26 1.73 9.94 -6.39
CA CYS A 26 1.59 9.29 -5.10
C CYS A 26 1.96 10.25 -3.96
N GLU A 27 3.07 10.96 -4.09
CA GLU A 27 3.56 11.80 -3.01
C GLU A 27 2.79 13.10 -2.85
N THR A 28 2.34 13.70 -3.94
CA THR A 28 1.71 15.03 -3.89
C THR A 28 0.19 14.99 -3.88
N VAL A 29 -0.43 13.92 -4.35
CA VAL A 29 -1.88 13.85 -4.47
C VAL A 29 -2.46 12.66 -3.73
N HIS A 30 -2.07 11.45 -4.12
CA HIS A 30 -2.78 10.25 -3.69
C HIS A 30 -2.59 9.94 -2.19
N VAL A 31 -1.36 9.86 -1.73
CA VAL A 31 -1.10 9.56 -0.32
C VAL A 31 -1.67 10.65 0.59
N PRO A 32 -1.49 11.96 0.28
CA PRO A 32 -2.16 12.99 1.08
C PRO A 32 -3.68 12.85 1.10
N GLU A 33 -4.30 12.46 -0.02
CA GLU A 33 -5.75 12.24 -0.04
C GLU A 33 -6.17 11.08 0.86
N VAL A 34 -5.44 9.97 0.81
CA VAL A 34 -5.73 8.82 1.66
C VAL A 34 -5.56 9.18 3.14
N LEU A 35 -4.59 10.03 3.45
CA LEU A 35 -4.37 10.48 4.84
C LEU A 35 -5.52 11.31 5.39
N THR A 36 -6.41 11.83 4.55
CA THR A 36 -7.61 12.54 5.03
C THR A 36 -8.76 11.60 5.36
N VAL A 37 -8.64 10.32 5.03
CA VAL A 37 -9.69 9.34 5.32
C VAL A 37 -9.72 9.05 6.81
N PRO A 38 -10.89 9.17 7.46
CA PRO A 38 -10.99 8.83 8.88
C PRO A 38 -10.51 7.41 9.14
N GLY A 39 -9.62 7.25 10.10
CA GLY A 39 -9.05 5.96 10.43
C GLY A 39 -7.64 5.75 9.93
N VAL A 40 -7.18 6.57 8.98
CA VAL A 40 -5.81 6.50 8.48
C VAL A 40 -4.96 7.47 9.31
N VAL A 41 -3.98 6.94 10.01
CA VAL A 41 -3.15 7.71 10.95
C VAL A 41 -1.85 8.17 10.31
N SER A 42 -1.22 7.31 9.53
CA SER A 42 0.07 7.62 8.93
C SER A 42 0.26 6.79 7.66
N ALA A 43 1.24 7.17 6.87
CA ALA A 43 1.56 6.48 5.63
C ALA A 43 3.07 6.45 5.44
N ARG A 44 3.58 5.32 4.96
CA ARG A 44 4.98 5.18 4.56
C ARG A 44 5.04 4.46 3.23
N ARG A 45 5.80 5.02 2.30
CA ARG A 45 6.01 4.42 1.00
C ARG A 45 7.32 3.63 0.98
N PHE A 46 7.28 2.52 0.26
CA PHE A 46 8.47 1.66 0.11
C PHE A 46 8.60 1.24 -1.35
N ALA A 47 9.82 1.13 -1.79
CA ALA A 47 10.14 0.52 -3.09
C ALA A 47 10.77 -0.84 -2.82
N VAL A 48 10.55 -1.79 -3.73
CA VAL A 48 11.15 -3.10 -3.58
C VAL A 48 12.67 -2.98 -3.53
N ALA A 49 13.27 -3.68 -2.59
CA ALA A 49 14.72 -3.71 -2.45
C ALA A 49 15.25 -5.00 -3.05
N GLN A 50 16.39 -4.91 -3.69
CA GLN A 50 17.06 -6.11 -4.15
C GLN A 50 17.78 -6.74 -2.97
N ILE A 51 17.57 -8.04 -2.78
CA ILE A 51 18.27 -8.77 -1.74
C ILE A 51 19.08 -9.88 -2.39
N ASP A 52 20.26 -10.11 -1.83
CA ASP A 52 21.13 -11.19 -2.29
C ASP A 52 21.04 -12.31 -1.28
N LEU A 53 20.48 -13.43 -1.73
CA LEU A 53 20.36 -14.61 -0.87
C LEU A 53 21.53 -15.56 -1.13
N PRO A 54 22.05 -16.20 -0.09
CA PRO A 54 23.09 -17.20 -0.32
C PRO A 54 22.53 -18.38 -1.09
N GLU A 55 23.34 -18.93 -1.99
CA GLU A 55 22.97 -20.15 -2.68
C GLU A 55 23.05 -21.31 -1.72
N VAL A 56 21.94 -22.04 -1.62
CA VAL A 56 21.88 -23.25 -0.81
C VAL A 56 21.51 -24.40 -1.73
N GLU A 57 22.33 -25.42 -1.78
CA GLU A 57 22.09 -26.57 -2.62
C GLU A 57 20.75 -27.21 -2.28
N GLY A 58 19.95 -27.47 -3.31
CA GLY A 58 18.64 -28.09 -3.15
C GLY A 58 17.51 -27.12 -2.79
N ILE A 59 17.84 -25.82 -2.61
CA ILE A 59 16.84 -24.82 -2.29
C ILE A 59 16.86 -23.74 -3.36
N GLU A 60 15.70 -23.50 -3.96
CA GLU A 60 15.58 -22.43 -4.93
C GLU A 60 15.36 -21.10 -4.23
N SER A 61 15.95 -20.04 -4.75
CA SER A 61 15.69 -18.70 -4.24
C SER A 61 14.25 -18.30 -4.52
N PRO A 62 13.56 -17.68 -3.55
CA PRO A 62 12.20 -17.21 -3.80
C PRO A 62 12.21 -16.15 -4.91
N PRO A 63 11.13 -16.08 -5.71
CA PRO A 63 11.05 -15.06 -6.74
C PRO A 63 10.90 -13.67 -6.14
N LEU A 64 11.30 -12.65 -6.90
CA LEU A 64 11.06 -11.28 -6.50
C LEU A 64 9.55 -10.99 -6.50
N PRO A 65 9.08 -10.07 -5.65
CA PRO A 65 7.67 -9.67 -5.68
C PRO A 65 7.29 -9.09 -7.03
N ALA A 66 6.05 -9.32 -7.43
CA ALA A 66 5.52 -8.73 -8.66
C ALA A 66 5.36 -7.21 -8.55
N HIS A 67 5.15 -6.71 -7.34
CA HIS A 67 4.95 -5.29 -7.10
C HIS A 67 6.28 -4.62 -6.76
N ARG A 68 6.50 -3.44 -7.34
CA ARG A 68 7.72 -2.67 -7.10
C ARG A 68 7.55 -1.62 -6.01
N TYR A 69 6.32 -1.22 -5.72
CA TYR A 69 6.02 -0.18 -4.74
C TYR A 69 4.91 -0.60 -3.82
N LEU A 70 4.99 -0.14 -2.59
CA LEU A 70 3.88 -0.31 -1.65
C LEU A 70 3.81 0.87 -0.69
N VAL A 71 2.62 1.07 -0.14
CA VAL A 71 2.39 2.03 0.93
C VAL A 71 1.80 1.26 2.10
N ILE A 72 2.34 1.50 3.28
CA ILE A 72 1.77 0.97 4.52
C ILE A 72 1.09 2.13 5.23
N TYR A 73 -0.22 1.98 5.44
CA TYR A 73 -1.02 2.95 6.19
C TYR A 73 -1.32 2.37 7.56
N GLU A 74 -0.98 3.11 8.62
CA GLU A 74 -1.40 2.72 9.96
C GLU A 74 -2.82 3.17 10.17
N LEU A 75 -3.61 2.33 10.85
CA LEU A 75 -5.04 2.58 11.04
C LEU A 75 -5.35 2.68 12.54
N ASP A 76 -6.37 3.49 12.89
CA ASP A 76 -6.85 3.56 14.26
C ASP A 76 -8.22 2.89 14.42
N ARG A 77 -8.66 2.16 13.40
CA ARG A 77 -9.93 1.43 13.39
C ARG A 77 -9.84 0.25 12.42
N PRO A 78 -10.84 -0.64 12.42
CA PRO A 78 -10.80 -1.80 11.53
C PRO A 78 -10.63 -1.43 10.07
N GLY A 79 -9.83 -2.23 9.36
CA GLY A 79 -9.55 -1.99 7.93
C GLY A 79 -10.80 -1.92 7.08
N ASN A 80 -11.84 -2.70 7.42
CA ASN A 80 -13.10 -2.65 6.67
C ASN A 80 -13.77 -1.28 6.69
N ASP A 81 -13.66 -0.56 7.81
CA ASP A 81 -14.24 0.79 7.91
C ASP A 81 -13.51 1.76 6.99
N VAL A 82 -12.20 1.65 6.93
CA VAL A 82 -11.38 2.49 6.05
C VAL A 82 -11.65 2.13 4.59
N MET A 83 -11.72 0.84 4.27
CA MET A 83 -12.00 0.38 2.91
C MET A 83 -13.36 0.85 2.40
N ALA A 84 -14.37 0.85 3.27
CA ALA A 84 -15.70 1.32 2.91
C ALA A 84 -15.66 2.80 2.52
N GLU A 85 -14.94 3.61 3.29
CA GLU A 85 -14.83 5.04 2.98
C GLU A 85 -14.02 5.29 1.72
N LEU A 86 -12.93 4.55 1.52
CA LEU A 86 -12.16 4.65 0.28
C LEU A 86 -13.01 4.30 -0.93
N GLY A 87 -13.80 3.24 -0.82
CA GLY A 87 -14.71 2.85 -1.88
C GLY A 87 -15.73 3.93 -2.19
N ASN A 88 -16.32 4.54 -1.16
CA ASN A 88 -17.28 5.63 -1.33
C ASN A 88 -16.65 6.81 -2.04
N ARG A 89 -15.44 7.20 -1.67
CA ARG A 89 -14.75 8.33 -2.29
C ARG A 89 -14.37 8.05 -3.74
N SER A 90 -14.03 6.80 -4.04
CA SER A 90 -13.74 6.40 -5.42
C SER A 90 -14.98 6.47 -6.30
N VAL A 91 -16.11 5.98 -5.78
CA VAL A 91 -17.38 5.99 -6.51
C VAL A 91 -17.91 7.41 -6.71
N SER A 92 -17.75 8.27 -5.70
CA SER A 92 -18.24 9.65 -5.78
C SER A 92 -17.36 10.55 -6.65
N GLY A 93 -16.16 10.11 -6.99
CA GLY A 93 -15.21 10.92 -7.75
C GLY A 93 -14.36 11.85 -6.90
N GLU A 94 -14.52 11.83 -5.57
CA GLU A 94 -13.69 12.64 -4.68
C GLU A 94 -12.23 12.21 -4.72
N MET A 95 -11.99 10.93 -4.99
CA MET A 95 -10.64 10.38 -5.10
C MET A 95 -10.55 9.66 -6.43
N SER A 96 -9.70 10.16 -7.33
CA SER A 96 -9.53 9.55 -8.63
C SER A 96 -8.11 8.99 -8.76
N LEU A 97 -7.97 7.99 -9.61
CA LEU A 97 -6.70 7.36 -9.86
C LEU A 97 -6.07 7.93 -11.11
N HIS A 98 -4.75 8.06 -11.08
CA HIS A 98 -3.99 8.64 -12.18
C HIS A 98 -3.61 7.58 -13.21
N GLU A 99 -3.48 8.00 -14.46
CA GLU A 99 -3.12 7.09 -15.55
C GLU A 99 -1.74 6.45 -15.41
N SER A 100 -0.86 7.02 -14.58
CA SER A 100 0.45 6.43 -14.33
C SER A 100 0.39 5.19 -13.46
N LEU A 101 -0.76 4.91 -12.83
CA LEU A 101 -0.96 3.73 -12.01
C LEU A 101 -1.46 2.58 -12.88
N ASP A 102 -0.77 1.46 -12.81
CA ASP A 102 -1.21 0.26 -13.53
C ASP A 102 -2.30 -0.43 -12.71
N MET A 103 -3.55 -0.20 -13.09
CA MET A 103 -4.71 -0.74 -12.37
C MET A 103 -4.74 -2.25 -12.32
N SER A 104 -4.10 -2.92 -13.29
CA SER A 104 -4.11 -4.38 -13.31
C SER A 104 -3.20 -4.99 -12.24
N THR A 105 -2.34 -4.18 -11.62
CA THR A 105 -1.39 -4.67 -10.63
C THR A 105 -1.74 -4.30 -9.19
N ILE A 106 -2.81 -3.55 -8.96
CA ILE A 106 -3.13 -3.11 -7.60
C ILE A 106 -3.43 -4.28 -6.69
N GLY A 107 -2.75 -4.32 -5.54
CA GLY A 107 -3.05 -5.23 -4.46
C GLY A 107 -3.42 -4.45 -3.21
N LEU A 108 -4.54 -4.78 -2.61
CA LEU A 108 -5.00 -4.18 -1.37
C LEU A 108 -5.15 -5.27 -0.32
N SER A 109 -4.64 -4.99 0.88
CA SER A 109 -4.79 -5.93 1.98
C SER A 109 -4.84 -5.17 3.29
N ALA A 110 -5.54 -5.72 4.26
CA ALA A 110 -5.58 -5.19 5.61
C ALA A 110 -5.10 -6.28 6.56
N TRP A 111 -4.33 -5.88 7.55
CA TRP A 111 -3.67 -6.81 8.45
C TRP A 111 -3.89 -6.36 9.88
N ASP A 112 -4.40 -7.26 10.70
CA ASP A 112 -4.61 -6.99 12.12
C ASP A 112 -3.51 -7.65 12.93
N PRO A 113 -3.01 -6.99 13.98
CA PRO A 113 -2.01 -7.62 14.83
C PRO A 113 -2.66 -8.78 15.59
N ILE A 114 -1.94 -9.90 15.70
CA ILE A 114 -2.42 -11.06 16.41
C ILE A 114 -1.75 -11.23 17.76
N THR A 115 -0.76 -10.39 18.06
CA THR A 115 -0.09 -10.39 19.34
C THR A 115 0.08 -8.95 19.79
N ALA A 116 0.33 -8.78 21.08
CA ALA A 116 0.53 -7.42 21.60
C ALA A 116 1.84 -6.78 21.14
N GLY A 117 2.67 -7.47 20.44
CA GLY A 117 3.94 -6.93 19.98
C GLY A 117 4.85 -6.58 21.14
N THR A 118 5.81 -7.31 21.41
CA THR A 118 6.70 -7.04 22.53
C THR A 118 8.05 -6.52 22.07
#